data_83dd202cf1bfa55c1840e3f540ad4d96
#
_entry.id   83dd202cf1bfa55c1840e3f540ad4d96
#
_cell.length_a   1.000
_cell.length_b   1.000
_cell.length_c   1.000
_cell.angle_alpha   90.00
_cell.angle_beta   90.00
_cell.angle_gamma   90.00
#
_symmetry.space_group_name_H-M   'P 1'
#
loop_
_entity.id
_entity.type
_entity.pdbx_description
1 polymer ?
#
loop_
_entity_poly.entity_id
_entity_poly.type
_entity_poly.pdbx_seq_one_letter_code
_entity_poly.pdbx_strand_id
1 'polypeptide(L)'
;MKSDQVSLPMSVGWQGNYACTKPDGLLWAGTTEENTGFDDSTSAFGRDSVLTALTKMINGLDSAELVHHTACLRPLSADGKIILGHVPNLSNLFIASGTGRKGILLGPGMGKITSDLITNQPMGIDLTPFSLSRF
;
A
#
# COMPACT_ATOMS: atom_id res chain seq x y z
N MET A 1 -3.32 -7.83 -16.14
CA MET A 1 -3.03 -8.24 -17.54
C MET A 1 -3.46 -9.69 -17.72
N LYS A 2 -3.85 -10.05 -18.93
CA LYS A 2 -4.11 -11.44 -19.30
C LYS A 2 -2.98 -11.94 -20.21
N SER A 3 -2.41 -13.10 -19.90
CA SER A 3 -1.38 -13.75 -20.69
C SER A 3 -1.63 -15.25 -20.69
N ASP A 4 -1.56 -15.85 -21.86
CA ASP A 4 -1.66 -17.31 -22.02
C ASP A 4 -0.27 -18.00 -21.89
N GLN A 5 0.80 -17.22 -21.88
CA GLN A 5 2.19 -17.72 -21.85
C GLN A 5 2.85 -17.59 -20.49
N VAL A 6 2.37 -16.65 -19.63
CA VAL A 6 3.02 -16.33 -18.36
C VAL A 6 2.06 -16.59 -17.21
N SER A 7 2.45 -17.51 -16.33
CA SER A 7 1.85 -17.73 -15.02
C SER A 7 2.95 -17.84 -13.97
N LEU A 8 2.86 -17.06 -12.93
CA LEU A 8 3.87 -17.00 -11.88
C LEU A 8 3.40 -17.79 -10.66
N PRO A 9 4.14 -18.82 -10.22
CA PRO A 9 3.79 -19.62 -9.04
C PRO A 9 3.99 -18.85 -7.72
N MET A 10 4.71 -17.72 -7.78
CA MET A 10 4.97 -16.83 -6.64
C MET A 10 5.08 -15.38 -7.10
N SER A 11 5.06 -14.45 -6.16
CA SER A 11 5.32 -13.04 -6.46
C SER A 11 6.80 -12.84 -6.80
N VAL A 12 7.05 -12.08 -7.85
CA VAL A 12 8.38 -11.64 -8.28
C VAL A 12 8.50 -10.14 -8.01
N GLY A 13 9.64 -9.69 -7.51
CA GLY A 13 9.88 -8.26 -7.22
C GLY A 13 11.25 -7.80 -7.66
N TRP A 14 11.33 -6.56 -8.19
CA TRP A 14 12.56 -5.92 -8.59
C TRP A 14 12.42 -4.39 -8.57
N GLN A 15 13.39 -3.71 -7.96
CA GLN A 15 13.44 -2.24 -7.88
C GLN A 15 12.11 -1.57 -7.46
N GLY A 16 11.44 -2.13 -6.43
CA GLY A 16 10.19 -1.60 -5.93
C GLY A 16 8.93 -1.97 -6.72
N ASN A 17 9.09 -2.60 -7.87
CA ASN A 17 8.01 -3.18 -8.66
C ASN A 17 7.78 -4.64 -8.29
N TYR A 18 6.59 -5.15 -8.59
CA TYR A 18 6.24 -6.56 -8.38
C TYR A 18 5.32 -7.07 -9.48
N ALA A 19 5.29 -8.38 -9.61
CA ALA A 19 4.29 -9.10 -10.40
C ALA A 19 3.87 -10.38 -9.69
N CYS A 20 2.62 -10.77 -9.83
CA CYS A 20 2.09 -12.04 -9.35
C CYS A 20 0.87 -12.47 -10.17
N THR A 21 0.70 -13.76 -10.37
CA THR A 21 -0.56 -14.29 -10.91
C THR A 21 -1.56 -14.46 -9.77
N LYS A 22 -2.77 -13.96 -9.95
CA LYS A 22 -3.88 -14.09 -9.00
C LYS A 22 -4.73 -15.33 -9.29
N PRO A 23 -5.60 -15.76 -8.36
CA PRO A 23 -6.47 -16.93 -8.56
C PRO A 23 -7.41 -16.86 -9.77
N ASP A 24 -7.70 -15.64 -10.24
CA ASP A 24 -8.49 -15.37 -11.45
C ASP A 24 -7.69 -15.58 -12.76
N GLY A 25 -6.42 -15.97 -12.65
CA GLY A 25 -5.51 -16.17 -13.78
C GLY A 25 -4.88 -14.87 -14.32
N LEU A 26 -5.23 -13.71 -13.79
CA LEU A 26 -4.66 -12.44 -14.24
C LEU A 26 -3.26 -12.21 -13.63
N LEU A 27 -2.34 -11.75 -14.46
CA LEU A 27 -1.04 -11.23 -14.02
C LEU A 27 -1.23 -9.79 -13.51
N TRP A 28 -1.02 -9.59 -12.22
CA TRP A 28 -1.02 -8.28 -11.58
C TRP A 28 0.40 -7.75 -11.48
N ALA A 29 0.58 -6.50 -11.86
CA ALA A 29 1.86 -5.80 -11.78
C ALA A 29 1.67 -4.42 -11.14
N GLY A 30 2.67 -3.96 -10.44
CA GLY A 30 2.75 -2.64 -9.79
C GLY A 30 4.19 -2.34 -9.39
N THR A 31 4.52 -1.17 -8.98
CA THR A 31 3.63 -0.06 -8.66
C THR A 31 4.37 1.26 -8.84
N THR A 32 3.64 2.33 -9.06
CA THR A 32 4.17 3.70 -8.91
C THR A 32 3.76 4.29 -7.55
N GLU A 33 4.41 5.36 -7.17
CA GLU A 33 4.01 6.24 -6.07
C GLU A 33 4.07 7.67 -6.59
N GLU A 34 2.92 8.31 -6.62
CA GLU A 34 2.76 9.66 -7.15
C GLU A 34 2.12 10.54 -6.08
N ASN A 35 2.63 11.76 -5.90
CA ASN A 35 2.03 12.70 -4.97
C ASN A 35 1.00 13.55 -5.71
N THR A 36 -0.23 13.07 -5.77
CA THR A 36 -1.35 13.64 -6.52
C THR A 36 -2.43 14.24 -5.62
N GLY A 37 -2.17 14.35 -4.33
CA GLY A 37 -3.17 14.79 -3.36
C GLY A 37 -4.32 13.79 -3.27
N PHE A 38 -5.53 14.20 -3.63
CA PHE A 38 -6.73 13.35 -3.63
C PHE A 38 -7.16 12.89 -5.02
N ASP A 39 -6.32 13.09 -6.05
CA ASP A 39 -6.58 12.57 -7.39
C ASP A 39 -6.23 11.07 -7.43
N ASP A 40 -7.23 10.22 -7.59
CA ASP A 40 -7.12 8.76 -7.70
C ASP A 40 -7.26 8.28 -9.15
N SER A 41 -7.20 9.20 -10.11
CA SER A 41 -7.24 8.84 -11.52
C SER A 41 -5.96 8.09 -11.96
N THR A 42 -6.12 7.25 -12.97
CA THR A 42 -4.97 6.55 -13.57
C THR A 42 -4.23 7.47 -14.53
N SER A 43 -2.90 7.40 -14.52
CA SER A 43 -2.05 8.17 -15.42
C SER A 43 -1.40 7.29 -16.51
N ALA A 44 -1.20 7.85 -17.71
CA ALA A 44 -0.43 7.17 -18.75
C ALA A 44 1.01 6.92 -18.30
N PHE A 45 1.60 7.87 -17.56
CA PHE A 45 2.94 7.73 -16.98
C PHE A 45 3.03 6.54 -16.02
N GLY A 46 2.09 6.40 -15.09
CA GLY A 46 2.04 5.27 -14.14
C GLY A 46 1.93 3.94 -14.86
N ARG A 47 1.02 3.85 -15.84
CA ARG A 47 0.85 2.68 -16.68
C ARG A 47 2.16 2.28 -17.38
N ASP A 48 2.77 3.20 -18.10
CA ASP A 48 3.93 2.93 -18.94
C ASP A 48 5.16 2.62 -18.09
N SER A 49 5.30 3.24 -16.92
CA SER A 49 6.34 2.92 -15.95
C SER A 49 6.24 1.49 -15.44
N VAL A 50 5.03 1.05 -15.04
CA VAL A 50 4.81 -0.32 -14.55
C VAL A 50 5.02 -1.34 -15.68
N LEU A 51 4.52 -1.08 -16.88
CA LEU A 51 4.72 -1.97 -18.03
C LEU A 51 6.20 -2.10 -18.42
N THR A 52 6.94 -0.99 -18.41
CA THR A 52 8.38 -0.98 -18.67
C THR A 52 9.15 -1.79 -17.63
N ALA A 53 8.82 -1.66 -16.35
CA ALA A 53 9.44 -2.46 -15.30
C ALA A 53 9.08 -3.95 -15.43
N LEU A 54 7.83 -4.25 -15.75
CA LEU A 54 7.33 -5.62 -15.91
C LEU A 54 8.04 -6.36 -17.04
N THR A 55 8.22 -5.73 -18.20
CA THR A 55 8.92 -6.34 -19.36
C THR A 55 10.41 -6.56 -19.11
N LYS A 56 11.02 -5.83 -18.17
CA LYS A 56 12.39 -6.09 -17.70
C LYS A 56 12.49 -7.26 -16.72
N MET A 57 11.40 -7.54 -15.99
CA MET A 57 11.37 -8.63 -14.99
C MET A 57 10.95 -9.96 -15.60
N ILE A 58 10.08 -9.94 -16.59
CA ILE A 58 9.39 -11.14 -17.08
C ILE A 58 9.43 -11.14 -18.61
N ASN A 59 9.92 -12.24 -19.19
CA ASN A 59 9.87 -12.49 -20.62
C ASN A 59 8.52 -13.12 -21.04
N GLY A 60 8.19 -13.07 -22.32
CA GLY A 60 7.01 -13.71 -22.88
C GLY A 60 5.70 -12.94 -22.68
N LEU A 61 5.79 -11.63 -22.54
CA LEU A 61 4.63 -10.76 -22.40
C LEU A 61 4.21 -10.05 -23.70
N ASP A 62 4.85 -10.39 -24.84
CA ASP A 62 4.63 -9.70 -26.12
C ASP A 62 3.18 -9.77 -26.60
N SER A 63 2.47 -10.85 -26.26
CA SER A 63 1.05 -11.05 -26.59
C SER A 63 0.09 -10.77 -25.42
N ALA A 64 0.60 -10.24 -24.30
CA ALA A 64 -0.23 -10.02 -23.13
C ALA A 64 -1.15 -8.80 -23.32
N GLU A 65 -2.42 -8.97 -22.95
CA GLU A 65 -3.44 -7.93 -23.00
C GLU A 65 -3.52 -7.15 -21.68
N LEU A 66 -3.52 -5.82 -21.75
CA LEU A 66 -3.83 -4.97 -20.59
C LEU A 66 -5.34 -4.95 -20.36
N VAL A 67 -5.82 -5.72 -19.40
CA VAL A 67 -7.26 -5.83 -19.11
C VAL A 67 -7.75 -4.71 -18.18
N HIS A 68 -6.94 -4.39 -17.15
CA HIS A 68 -7.29 -3.37 -16.15
C HIS A 68 -6.10 -2.50 -15.83
N HIS A 69 -6.38 -1.21 -15.61
CA HIS A 69 -5.44 -0.24 -15.07
C HIS A 69 -6.13 0.47 -13.91
N THR A 70 -5.53 0.43 -12.72
CA THR A 70 -6.14 0.96 -11.50
C THR A 70 -5.16 1.83 -10.74
N ALA A 71 -5.69 2.85 -10.08
CA ALA A 71 -4.98 3.66 -9.10
C ALA A 71 -5.79 3.67 -7.80
N CYS A 72 -5.14 3.99 -6.69
CA CYS A 72 -5.81 4.18 -5.41
C CYS A 72 -4.95 5.07 -4.50
N LEU A 73 -5.63 5.82 -3.64
CA LEU A 73 -4.98 6.65 -2.63
C LEU A 73 -4.48 5.79 -1.47
N ARG A 74 -3.29 6.12 -0.99
CA ARG A 74 -2.72 5.57 0.24
C ARG A 74 -2.65 6.66 1.29
N PRO A 75 -3.11 6.41 2.54
CA PRO A 75 -3.01 7.40 3.60
C PRO A 75 -1.54 7.63 3.97
N LEU A 76 -1.05 8.83 3.75
CA LEU A 76 0.30 9.25 4.11
C LEU A 76 0.21 10.52 4.96
N SER A 77 0.91 10.54 6.08
CA SER A 77 1.08 11.74 6.91
C SER A 77 2.15 12.67 6.32
N ALA A 78 2.13 13.92 6.70
CA ALA A 78 3.08 14.92 6.20
C ALA A 78 4.55 14.56 6.50
N ASP A 79 4.81 13.85 7.60
CA ASP A 79 6.14 13.41 8.03
C ASP A 79 6.47 11.95 7.63
N GLY A 80 5.58 11.28 6.90
CA GLY A 80 5.75 9.89 6.46
C GLY A 80 5.66 8.83 7.56
N LYS A 81 5.35 9.21 8.80
CA LYS A 81 5.18 8.28 9.93
C LYS A 81 3.72 7.92 10.11
N ILE A 82 3.43 6.73 10.63
CA ILE A 82 2.07 6.36 11.03
C ILE A 82 1.51 7.36 12.05
N ILE A 83 0.20 7.51 12.07
CA ILE A 83 -0.54 8.24 13.09
C ILE A 83 -1.30 7.21 13.90
N LEU A 84 -1.04 7.16 15.22
CA LEU A 84 -1.63 6.17 16.10
C LEU A 84 -1.80 6.73 17.51
N GLY A 85 -3.03 6.73 18.02
CA GLY A 85 -3.30 7.17 19.39
C GLY A 85 -4.61 7.91 19.53
N HIS A 86 -4.74 8.64 20.65
CA HIS A 86 -5.87 9.52 20.91
C HIS A 86 -5.86 10.74 19.99
N VAL A 87 -7.04 11.20 19.62
CA VAL A 87 -7.19 12.48 18.95
C VAL A 87 -7.22 13.58 20.02
N PRO A 88 -6.33 14.59 19.95
CA PRO A 88 -6.28 15.65 20.95
C PRO A 88 -7.64 16.38 21.10
N ASN A 89 -7.99 16.73 22.31
CA ASN A 89 -9.21 17.46 22.68
C ASN A 89 -10.53 16.73 22.37
N LEU A 90 -10.50 15.46 21.99
CA LEU A 90 -11.69 14.65 21.78
C LEU A 90 -11.60 13.39 22.66
N SER A 91 -12.57 13.26 23.58
CA SER A 91 -12.71 12.05 24.38
C SER A 91 -13.20 10.88 23.53
N ASN A 92 -12.70 9.68 23.81
CA ASN A 92 -13.13 8.44 23.17
C ASN A 92 -12.94 8.36 21.64
N LEU A 93 -12.08 9.22 21.07
CA LEU A 93 -11.71 9.15 19.66
C LEU A 93 -10.25 8.74 19.51
N PHE A 94 -10.04 7.70 18.70
CA PHE A 94 -8.73 7.15 18.39
C PHE A 94 -8.51 7.20 16.90
N ILE A 95 -7.25 7.34 16.49
CA ILE A 95 -6.83 7.32 15.10
C ILE A 95 -5.76 6.27 14.88
N ALA A 96 -5.86 5.54 13.77
CA ALA A 96 -4.85 4.63 13.27
C ALA A 96 -4.77 4.80 11.74
N SER A 97 -3.75 5.49 11.23
CA SER A 97 -3.64 5.88 9.83
C SER A 97 -2.19 6.16 9.42
N GLY A 98 -1.96 6.69 8.20
CA GLY A 98 -0.66 7.17 7.75
C GLY A 98 0.33 6.07 7.36
N THR A 99 -0.13 4.87 7.06
CA THR A 99 0.73 3.70 6.83
C THR A 99 1.38 3.66 5.45
N GLY A 100 0.93 4.49 4.50
CA GLY A 100 1.39 4.44 3.11
C GLY A 100 1.29 3.03 2.52
N ARG A 101 2.40 2.48 2.03
CA ARG A 101 2.48 1.13 1.44
C ARG A 101 2.40 -0.02 2.45
N LYS A 102 2.58 0.27 3.73
CA LYS A 102 2.75 -0.76 4.78
C LYS A 102 1.47 -1.09 5.54
N GLY A 103 0.30 -0.62 5.08
CA GLY A 103 -0.96 -0.74 5.81
C GLY A 103 -1.34 -2.17 6.16
N ILE A 104 -1.26 -3.09 5.22
CA ILE A 104 -1.57 -4.51 5.46
C ILE A 104 -0.55 -5.14 6.41
N LEU A 105 0.73 -4.83 6.23
CA LEU A 105 1.81 -5.37 7.09
C LEU A 105 1.69 -4.87 8.54
N LEU A 106 1.40 -3.59 8.72
CA LEU A 106 1.32 -2.96 10.04
C LEU A 106 -0.06 -3.12 10.70
N GLY A 107 -1.09 -3.45 9.93
CA GLY A 107 -2.48 -3.51 10.38
C GLY A 107 -2.70 -4.32 11.67
N PRO A 108 -2.19 -5.57 11.77
CA PRO A 108 -2.36 -6.37 12.99
C PRO A 108 -1.74 -5.71 14.22
N GLY A 109 -0.53 -5.16 14.11
CA GLY A 109 0.15 -4.46 15.20
C GLY A 109 -0.57 -3.17 15.61
N MET A 110 -0.98 -2.36 14.64
CA MET A 110 -1.75 -1.15 14.90
C MET A 110 -3.10 -1.47 15.53
N GLY A 111 -3.78 -2.50 15.07
CA GLY A 111 -5.04 -2.98 15.65
C GLY A 111 -4.88 -3.40 17.11
N LYS A 112 -3.83 -4.17 17.42
CA LYS A 112 -3.53 -4.57 18.81
C LYS A 112 -3.28 -3.36 19.70
N ILE A 113 -2.44 -2.43 19.27
CA ILE A 113 -2.12 -1.20 20.03
C ILE A 113 -3.37 -0.35 20.24
N THR A 114 -4.20 -0.17 19.19
CA THR A 114 -5.45 0.57 19.30
C THR A 114 -6.42 -0.08 20.30
N SER A 115 -6.51 -1.41 20.28
CA SER A 115 -7.31 -2.15 21.26
C SER A 115 -6.81 -1.94 22.68
N ASP A 116 -5.49 -1.99 22.90
CA ASP A 116 -4.89 -1.77 24.22
C ASP A 116 -5.13 -0.34 24.72
N LEU A 117 -5.04 0.66 23.83
CA LEU A 117 -5.40 2.05 24.14
C LEU A 117 -6.86 2.18 24.60
N ILE A 118 -7.79 1.60 23.86
CA ILE A 118 -9.23 1.68 24.16
C ILE A 118 -9.56 0.97 25.48
N THR A 119 -8.89 -0.12 25.76
CA THR A 119 -9.13 -0.95 26.96
C THR A 119 -8.20 -0.62 28.13
N ASN A 120 -7.40 0.44 28.02
CA ASN A 120 -6.42 0.87 29.02
C ASN A 120 -5.46 -0.26 29.47
N GLN A 121 -5.03 -1.10 28.54
CA GLN A 121 -4.04 -2.13 28.79
C GLN A 121 -2.61 -1.56 28.75
N PRO A 122 -1.68 -2.15 29.52
CA PRO A 122 -0.27 -1.77 29.45
C PRO A 122 0.29 -1.95 28.04
N MET A 123 0.97 -0.94 27.53
CA MET A 123 1.64 -0.98 26.23
C MET A 123 3.14 -1.05 26.40
N GLY A 124 3.79 -1.97 25.70
CA GLY A 124 5.25 -2.12 25.68
C GLY A 124 5.96 -1.20 24.69
N ILE A 125 5.27 -0.20 24.13
CA ILE A 125 5.79 0.70 23.10
C ILE A 125 5.50 2.16 23.44
N ASP A 126 6.46 3.05 23.17
CA ASP A 126 6.25 4.50 23.23
C ASP A 126 5.52 4.98 21.98
N LEU A 127 4.33 5.56 22.15
CA LEU A 127 3.51 6.10 21.08
C LEU A 127 3.77 7.59 20.80
N THR A 128 4.58 8.26 21.57
CA THR A 128 4.89 9.69 21.39
C THR A 128 5.28 10.04 19.94
N PRO A 129 6.15 9.27 19.27
CA PRO A 129 6.54 9.54 17.88
C PRO A 129 5.40 9.38 16.86
N PHE A 130 4.29 8.74 17.25
CA PHE A 130 3.15 8.42 16.38
C PHE A 130 1.90 9.23 16.73
N SER A 131 1.95 10.01 17.81
CA SER A 131 0.83 10.84 18.26
C SER A 131 0.43 11.88 17.22
N LEU A 132 -0.89 12.14 17.09
CA LEU A 132 -1.41 13.23 16.28
C LEU A 132 -0.97 14.61 16.81
N SER A 133 -0.62 14.72 18.11
CA SER A 133 -0.13 15.96 18.74
C SER A 133 1.21 16.46 18.21
N ARG A 134 1.89 15.68 17.34
CA ARG A 134 3.17 16.10 16.75
C ARG A 134 3.01 17.08 15.56
N PHE A 135 1.77 17.35 15.14
CA PHE A 135 1.44 18.32 14.09
C PHE A 135 0.91 19.66 14.62
#